data_67ef6d4b06ad6ce215f692f5701beee8
#
_entry.id   67ef6d4b06ad6ce215f692f5701beee8
#
_cell.length_a   1.000
_cell.length_b   1.000
_cell.length_c   1.000
_cell.angle_alpha   90.00
_cell.angle_beta   90.00
_cell.angle_gamma   90.00
#
_symmetry.space_group_name_H-M   'P 1'
#
loop_
_entity.id
_entity.type
_entity.pdbx_description
1 polymer ?
#
loop_
_entity_poly.entity_id
_entity_poly.type
_entity_poly.pdbx_seq_one_letter_code
_entity_poly.pdbx_strand_id
1 'polypeptide(L)'
;MLRGINQQQIFEDSEDFEKFLQVLNDCKAISEFKMFAYCLMGNHIHLLIQEIKEPIEQIMKRIATRFVYWYNIKYQRVGHLFQDRFKSEPVEDDAYFLTVLRYIHQNPIKAGICKKIEQYQHSSFNKFFSQNYLIDTEFVFGIIAKDDFIAFNNAPSSDRCLEIEDKPLVKVTDEQAQKIIQRYSKCKNVAEFQALDIKVRDKYLKKLKENGLSIRQICRLTGVNFGTVRKF
;
A
#
# COMPACT_ATOMS: atom_id res chain seq x y z
N MET A 1 4.97 -1.35 -4.26
CA MET A 1 3.70 -0.71 -3.96
C MET A 1 3.76 0.08 -2.66
N LEU A 2 3.20 1.27 -2.61
CA LEU A 2 3.02 2.10 -1.40
C LEU A 2 1.53 2.29 -1.13
N ARG A 3 1.13 2.40 0.14
CA ARG A 3 -0.28 2.59 0.52
C ARG A 3 -0.41 3.61 1.65
N GLY A 4 -1.46 4.44 1.59
CA GLY A 4 -1.80 5.40 2.64
C GLY A 4 -2.19 4.73 3.95
N ILE A 5 -1.78 5.32 5.08
CA ILE A 5 -2.12 4.81 6.42
C ILE A 5 -3.63 4.76 6.61
N ASN A 6 -4.15 3.64 7.15
CA ASN A 6 -5.59 3.43 7.30
C ASN A 6 -6.39 3.61 6.00
N GLN A 7 -5.79 3.32 4.83
CA GLN A 7 -6.40 3.50 3.51
C GLN A 7 -6.76 4.97 3.18
N GLN A 8 -6.17 5.92 3.89
CA GLN A 8 -6.42 7.34 3.59
C GLN A 8 -5.97 7.70 2.18
N GLN A 9 -6.58 8.73 1.61
CA GLN A 9 -6.12 9.35 0.38
C GLN A 9 -4.69 9.86 0.56
N ILE A 10 -3.90 9.70 -0.47
CA ILE A 10 -2.52 10.22 -0.58
C ILE A 10 -2.38 11.21 -1.73
N PHE A 11 -3.45 11.37 -2.50
CA PHE A 11 -3.62 12.37 -3.53
C PHE A 11 -5.00 13.01 -3.34
N GLU A 12 -5.04 14.24 -2.86
CA GLU A 12 -6.27 14.99 -2.58
C GLU A 12 -6.67 15.87 -3.78
N ASP A 13 -5.67 16.35 -4.54
CA ASP A 13 -5.86 17.16 -5.73
C ASP A 13 -4.83 16.85 -6.84
N SER A 14 -4.93 17.54 -7.98
CA SER A 14 -4.04 17.32 -9.14
C SER A 14 -2.58 17.65 -8.84
N GLU A 15 -2.31 18.65 -7.98
CA GLU A 15 -0.95 19.05 -7.61
C GLU A 15 -0.19 17.92 -6.91
N ASP A 16 -0.90 17.10 -6.13
CA ASP A 16 -0.29 15.95 -5.43
C ASP A 16 0.25 14.93 -6.42
N PHE A 17 -0.53 14.63 -7.49
CA PHE A 17 -0.09 13.72 -8.54
C PHE A 17 1.11 14.28 -9.32
N GLU A 18 1.05 15.55 -9.68
CA GLU A 18 2.15 16.24 -10.36
C GLU A 18 3.41 16.23 -9.51
N LYS A 19 3.27 16.56 -8.23
CA LYS A 19 4.38 16.54 -7.28
C LYS A 19 4.99 15.16 -7.12
N PHE A 20 4.17 14.12 -7.05
CA PHE A 20 4.68 12.76 -6.94
C PHE A 20 5.47 12.37 -8.20
N LEU A 21 4.98 12.70 -9.39
CA LEU A 21 5.68 12.46 -10.66
C LEU A 21 6.99 13.25 -10.73
N GLN A 22 7.01 14.49 -10.26
CA GLN A 22 8.24 15.27 -10.14
C GLN A 22 9.25 14.58 -9.21
N VAL A 23 8.81 14.13 -8.04
CA VAL A 23 9.67 13.40 -7.09
C VAL A 23 10.22 12.12 -7.71
N LEU A 24 9.40 11.36 -8.47
CA LEU A 24 9.86 10.18 -9.20
C LEU A 24 10.97 10.53 -10.20
N ASN A 25 10.78 11.57 -11.00
CA ASN A 25 11.75 12.01 -11.99
C ASN A 25 13.07 12.45 -11.34
N ASP A 26 13.01 13.26 -10.28
CA ASP A 26 14.19 13.72 -9.55
C ASP A 26 14.94 12.54 -8.89
N CYS A 27 14.20 11.57 -8.34
CA CYS A 27 14.78 10.37 -7.75
C CYS A 27 15.39 9.45 -8.82
N LYS A 28 14.77 9.35 -10.02
CA LYS A 28 15.32 8.58 -11.14
C LYS A 28 16.67 9.12 -11.58
N ALA A 29 16.81 10.45 -11.66
CA ALA A 29 18.08 11.09 -12.01
C ALA A 29 19.21 10.84 -10.99
N ILE A 30 18.85 10.68 -9.69
CA ILE A 30 19.83 10.48 -8.61
C ILE A 30 20.20 9.00 -8.47
N SER A 31 19.20 8.12 -8.47
CA SER A 31 19.35 6.69 -8.15
C SER A 31 19.57 5.82 -9.39
N GLU A 32 19.41 6.41 -10.58
CA GLU A 32 19.63 5.77 -11.89
C GLU A 32 18.86 4.45 -12.06
N PHE A 33 17.63 4.36 -11.52
CA PHE A 33 16.74 3.21 -11.73
C PHE A 33 15.99 3.32 -13.07
N LYS A 34 15.58 2.18 -13.64
CA LYS A 34 14.62 2.16 -14.75
C LYS A 34 13.20 2.09 -14.22
N MET A 35 12.30 2.82 -14.88
CA MET A 35 10.87 2.78 -14.58
C MET A 35 10.09 2.33 -15.82
N PHE A 36 9.33 1.25 -15.67
CA PHE A 36 8.58 0.66 -16.77
C PHE A 36 7.10 0.94 -16.72
N ALA A 37 6.53 1.02 -15.50
CA ALA A 37 5.12 1.39 -15.33
C ALA A 37 4.85 2.03 -13.97
N TYR A 38 3.80 2.86 -13.92
CA TYR A 38 3.20 3.33 -12.69
C TYR A 38 1.69 3.46 -12.81
N CYS A 39 1.02 3.36 -11.67
CA CYS A 39 -0.36 3.78 -11.50
C CYS A 39 -0.52 4.44 -10.12
N LEU A 40 -0.92 5.71 -10.12
CA LEU A 40 -1.13 6.52 -8.92
C LEU A 40 -2.62 6.50 -8.59
N MET A 41 -3.03 5.60 -7.70
CA MET A 41 -4.40 5.50 -7.22
C MET A 41 -4.60 6.42 -6.01
N GLY A 42 -5.82 6.86 -5.74
CA GLY A 42 -6.09 7.82 -4.67
C GLY A 42 -5.43 7.48 -3.32
N ASN A 43 -5.38 6.22 -2.95
CA ASN A 43 -4.85 5.76 -1.66
C ASN A 43 -3.68 4.78 -1.74
N HIS A 44 -3.19 4.45 -2.93
CA HIS A 44 -2.03 3.58 -3.12
C HIS A 44 -1.33 3.83 -4.46
N ILE A 45 -0.10 3.36 -4.58
CA ILE A 45 0.76 3.59 -5.72
C ILE A 45 1.39 2.26 -6.14
N HIS A 46 1.25 1.92 -7.42
CA HIS A 46 1.98 0.83 -8.05
C HIS A 46 3.11 1.37 -8.91
N LEU A 47 4.29 0.78 -8.80
CA LEU A 47 5.48 1.10 -9.59
C LEU A 47 6.11 -0.20 -10.06
N LEU A 48 6.50 -0.27 -11.33
CA LEU A 48 7.36 -1.31 -11.89
C LEU A 48 8.73 -0.69 -12.15
N ILE A 49 9.72 -1.07 -11.34
CA ILE A 49 11.04 -0.44 -11.28
C ILE A 49 12.12 -1.52 -11.36
N GLN A 50 13.22 -1.22 -12.07
CA GLN A 50 14.44 -2.00 -12.01
C GLN A 50 15.54 -1.18 -11.34
N GLU A 51 16.10 -1.70 -10.28
CA GLU A 51 17.28 -1.12 -9.61
C GLU A 51 18.53 -1.28 -10.50
N ILE A 52 19.34 -0.24 -10.56
CA ILE A 52 20.62 -0.24 -11.32
C ILE A 52 21.76 0.15 -10.38
N LYS A 53 21.75 1.38 -9.87
CA LYS A 53 22.84 1.94 -9.07
C LYS A 53 22.62 1.75 -7.56
N GLU A 54 21.39 1.88 -7.11
CA GLU A 54 21.03 1.80 -5.71
C GLU A 54 19.99 0.71 -5.49
N PRO A 55 20.00 0.02 -4.32
CA PRO A 55 19.00 -0.97 -3.99
C PRO A 55 17.61 -0.35 -3.85
N ILE A 56 16.58 -1.14 -4.12
CA ILE A 56 15.17 -0.72 -4.14
C ILE A 56 14.74 -0.05 -2.83
N GLU A 57 15.30 -0.47 -1.69
CA GLU A 57 15.00 0.11 -0.38
C GLU A 57 15.44 1.58 -0.30
N GLN A 58 16.58 1.92 -0.88
CA GLN A 58 17.10 3.29 -0.92
C GLN A 58 16.28 4.17 -1.87
N ILE A 59 15.96 3.64 -3.05
CA ILE A 59 15.12 4.30 -4.04
C ILE A 59 13.77 4.65 -3.41
N MET A 60 13.08 3.65 -2.85
CA MET A 60 11.75 3.82 -2.27
C MET A 60 11.74 4.71 -1.03
N LYS A 61 12.77 4.61 -0.19
CA LYS A 61 12.95 5.52 0.96
C LYS A 61 13.08 6.96 0.51
N ARG A 62 13.89 7.23 -0.53
CA ARG A 62 14.09 8.58 -1.08
C ARG A 62 12.79 9.15 -1.64
N ILE A 63 12.07 8.38 -2.45
CA ILE A 63 10.78 8.77 -3.04
C ILE A 63 9.78 9.09 -1.92
N ALA A 64 9.57 8.15 -1.00
CA ALA A 64 8.60 8.30 0.08
C ALA A 64 8.92 9.49 0.99
N THR A 65 10.20 9.66 1.40
CA THR A 65 10.60 10.75 2.29
C THR A 65 10.37 12.12 1.65
N ARG A 66 10.75 12.30 0.37
CA ARG A 66 10.58 13.59 -0.34
C ARG A 66 9.11 13.95 -0.50
N PHE A 67 8.29 12.98 -0.91
CA PHE A 67 6.87 13.22 -1.10
C PHE A 67 6.17 13.50 0.24
N VAL A 68 6.42 12.68 1.28
CA VAL A 68 5.80 12.86 2.62
C VAL A 68 6.18 14.21 3.23
N TYR A 69 7.45 14.64 3.08
CA TYR A 69 7.88 15.95 3.57
C TYR A 69 7.06 17.07 2.94
N TRP A 70 6.95 17.09 1.60
CA TRP A 70 6.17 18.10 0.88
C TRP A 70 4.67 18.02 1.24
N TYR A 71 4.10 16.81 1.26
CA TYR A 71 2.69 16.56 1.59
C TYR A 71 2.35 17.07 3.00
N ASN A 72 3.19 16.78 3.98
CA ASN A 72 2.98 17.23 5.35
C ASN A 72 3.03 18.76 5.48
N ILE A 73 3.90 19.43 4.72
CA ILE A 73 3.92 20.91 4.68
C ILE A 73 2.64 21.45 4.05
N LYS A 74 2.27 20.95 2.86
CA LYS A 74 1.07 21.40 2.13
C LYS A 74 -0.19 21.30 2.99
N TYR A 75 -0.36 20.15 3.67
CA TYR A 75 -1.57 19.85 4.45
C TYR A 75 -1.44 20.11 5.95
N GLN A 76 -0.37 20.79 6.38
CA GLN A 76 -0.10 21.11 7.80
C GLN A 76 -0.21 19.88 8.72
N ARG A 77 0.35 18.73 8.26
CA ARG A 77 0.30 17.46 8.96
C ARG A 77 1.63 17.09 9.58
N VAL A 78 1.58 16.21 10.57
CA VAL A 78 2.73 15.60 11.22
C VAL A 78 2.56 14.07 11.20
N GLY A 79 3.66 13.33 11.00
CA GLY A 79 3.69 11.88 11.07
C GLY A 79 3.68 11.19 9.71
N HIS A 80 3.38 9.89 9.73
CA HIS A 80 3.46 9.03 8.56
C HIS A 80 2.27 9.24 7.60
N LEU A 81 2.56 9.29 6.30
CA LEU A 81 1.55 9.25 5.25
C LEU A 81 1.29 7.81 4.80
N PHE A 82 2.36 7.03 4.66
CA PHE A 82 2.28 5.64 4.25
C PHE A 82 2.15 4.70 5.45
N GLN A 83 1.37 3.63 5.29
CA GLN A 83 1.02 2.68 6.35
C GLN A 83 2.24 1.91 6.87
N ASP A 84 3.08 1.43 5.94
CA ASP A 84 4.27 0.63 6.21
C ASP A 84 5.39 1.03 5.27
N ARG A 85 6.52 0.30 5.33
CA ARG A 85 7.47 0.30 4.23
C ARG A 85 6.76 -0.19 2.96
N PHE A 86 7.34 0.11 1.80
CA PHE A 86 6.83 -0.41 0.54
C PHE A 86 6.78 -1.95 0.55
N LYS A 87 5.88 -2.53 -0.21
CA LYS A 87 5.87 -3.96 -0.53
C LYS A 87 6.42 -4.14 -1.93
N SER A 88 7.29 -5.13 -2.11
CA SER A 88 7.88 -5.49 -3.40
C SER A 88 7.72 -6.98 -3.67
N GLU A 89 7.68 -7.31 -4.93
CA GLU A 89 7.67 -8.66 -5.47
C GLU A 89 8.69 -8.67 -6.62
N PRO A 90 9.61 -9.65 -6.67
CA PRO A 90 10.57 -9.74 -7.76
C PRO A 90 9.86 -10.14 -9.06
N VAL A 91 10.33 -9.57 -10.18
CA VAL A 91 9.87 -9.88 -11.54
C VAL A 91 11.07 -10.47 -12.27
N GLU A 92 11.05 -11.80 -12.48
CA GLU A 92 12.23 -12.56 -12.88
C GLU A 92 12.24 -12.97 -14.37
N ASP A 93 11.09 -12.86 -15.05
CA ASP A 93 10.97 -13.21 -16.47
C ASP A 93 10.07 -12.24 -17.24
N ASP A 94 10.20 -12.26 -18.58
CA ASP A 94 9.48 -11.36 -19.47
C ASP A 94 7.97 -11.59 -19.48
N ALA A 95 7.51 -12.83 -19.31
CA ALA A 95 6.08 -13.15 -19.29
C ALA A 95 5.41 -12.56 -18.03
N TYR A 96 6.07 -12.72 -16.88
CA TYR A 96 5.62 -12.13 -15.65
C TYR A 96 5.76 -10.61 -15.65
N PHE A 97 6.82 -10.08 -16.28
CA PHE A 97 6.99 -8.63 -16.48
C PHE A 97 5.79 -8.01 -17.21
N LEU A 98 5.39 -8.60 -18.35
CA LEU A 98 4.22 -8.13 -19.10
C LEU A 98 2.93 -8.28 -18.30
N THR A 99 2.79 -9.35 -17.53
CA THR A 99 1.65 -9.56 -16.62
C THR A 99 1.54 -8.44 -15.58
N VAL A 100 2.65 -8.09 -14.91
CA VAL A 100 2.70 -7.01 -13.91
C VAL A 100 2.45 -5.65 -14.56
N LEU A 101 3.02 -5.40 -15.73
CA LEU A 101 2.82 -4.16 -16.47
C LEU A 101 1.33 -3.95 -16.80
N ARG A 102 0.66 -4.97 -17.38
CA ARG A 102 -0.78 -4.95 -17.67
C ARG A 102 -1.60 -4.78 -16.40
N TYR A 103 -1.27 -5.53 -15.34
CA TYR A 103 -1.92 -5.42 -14.04
C TYR A 103 -1.89 -3.97 -13.52
N ILE A 104 -0.74 -3.30 -13.58
CA ILE A 104 -0.56 -1.91 -13.14
C ILE A 104 -1.45 -0.96 -13.95
N HIS A 105 -1.48 -1.11 -15.28
CA HIS A 105 -2.30 -0.26 -16.15
C HIS A 105 -3.80 -0.52 -15.98
N GLN A 106 -4.21 -1.75 -15.63
CA GLN A 106 -5.62 -2.11 -15.42
C GLN A 106 -6.17 -1.80 -14.02
N ASN A 107 -5.32 -1.39 -13.06
CA ASN A 107 -5.76 -1.09 -11.70
C ASN A 107 -6.97 -0.14 -11.63
N PRO A 108 -7.03 0.97 -12.40
CA PRO A 108 -8.18 1.88 -12.38
C PRO A 108 -9.47 1.23 -12.87
N ILE A 109 -9.40 0.31 -13.84
CA ILE A 109 -10.56 -0.44 -14.33
C ILE A 109 -11.04 -1.43 -13.26
N LYS A 110 -10.10 -2.19 -12.65
CA LYS A 110 -10.41 -3.13 -11.57
C LYS A 110 -11.03 -2.43 -10.35
N ALA A 111 -10.62 -1.18 -10.09
CA ALA A 111 -11.19 -0.33 -9.04
C ALA A 111 -12.52 0.36 -9.46
N GLY A 112 -13.01 0.16 -10.68
CA GLY A 112 -14.24 0.77 -11.17
C GLY A 112 -14.16 2.29 -11.42
N ILE A 113 -12.95 2.87 -11.47
CA ILE A 113 -12.75 4.31 -11.64
C ILE A 113 -12.97 4.73 -13.10
N CYS A 114 -12.60 3.89 -14.06
CA CYS A 114 -12.79 4.13 -15.48
C CYS A 114 -13.15 2.84 -16.21
N LYS A 115 -13.65 2.99 -17.46
CA LYS A 115 -14.03 1.84 -18.31
C LYS A 115 -12.92 1.41 -19.26
N LYS A 116 -11.98 2.31 -19.56
CA LYS A 116 -10.84 2.09 -20.47
C LYS A 116 -9.58 2.62 -19.81
N ILE A 117 -8.44 1.96 -20.02
CA ILE A 117 -7.17 2.35 -19.40
C ILE A 117 -6.70 3.74 -19.84
N GLU A 118 -7.00 4.13 -21.09
CA GLU A 118 -6.62 5.44 -21.65
C GLU A 118 -7.32 6.61 -20.94
N GLN A 119 -8.43 6.37 -20.28
CA GLN A 119 -9.21 7.39 -19.57
C GLN A 119 -8.55 7.81 -18.24
N TYR A 120 -7.67 6.98 -17.70
CA TYR A 120 -7.03 7.28 -16.42
C TYR A 120 -5.69 7.99 -16.63
N GLN A 121 -5.67 9.29 -16.37
CA GLN A 121 -4.52 10.15 -16.64
C GLN A 121 -3.34 9.94 -15.68
N HIS A 122 -3.57 9.38 -14.49
CA HIS A 122 -2.55 9.17 -13.46
C HIS A 122 -1.88 7.79 -13.55
N SER A 123 -1.91 7.16 -14.74
CA SER A 123 -1.12 5.98 -15.05
C SER A 123 -0.11 6.25 -16.16
N SER A 124 0.90 5.39 -16.25
CA SER A 124 1.92 5.48 -17.28
C SER A 124 1.45 5.06 -18.68
N PHE A 125 0.27 4.46 -18.83
CA PHE A 125 -0.18 3.90 -20.10
C PHE A 125 -0.07 4.92 -21.27
N ASN A 126 -0.63 6.12 -21.09
CA ASN A 126 -0.60 7.15 -22.13
C ASN A 126 0.81 7.71 -22.41
N LYS A 127 1.77 7.51 -21.48
CA LYS A 127 3.16 7.96 -21.63
C LYS A 127 3.93 7.12 -22.65
N PHE A 128 3.49 5.92 -22.97
CA PHE A 128 4.08 5.07 -24.00
C PHE A 128 3.93 5.62 -25.41
N PHE A 129 2.97 6.54 -25.62
CA PHE A 129 2.66 7.13 -26.93
C PHE A 129 3.03 8.62 -27.00
N SER A 130 3.67 9.15 -25.99
CA SER A 130 4.09 10.55 -25.94
C SER A 130 5.60 10.64 -25.62
N GLN A 131 6.21 11.76 -25.97
CA GLN A 131 7.57 12.03 -25.56
C GLN A 131 7.60 12.18 -24.01
N ASN A 132 8.33 11.32 -23.35
CA ASN A 132 8.51 11.37 -21.90
C ASN A 132 9.89 10.80 -21.52
N TYR A 133 10.42 11.24 -20.38
CA TYR A 133 11.74 10.80 -19.88
C TYR A 133 11.63 9.92 -18.63
N LEU A 134 10.42 9.76 -18.10
CA LEU A 134 10.20 8.99 -16.87
C LEU A 134 10.13 7.49 -17.15
N ILE A 135 9.45 7.08 -18.24
CA ILE A 135 9.22 5.68 -18.58
C ILE A 135 10.25 5.18 -19.59
N ASP A 136 10.91 4.07 -19.29
CA ASP A 136 11.89 3.40 -20.14
C ASP A 136 11.14 2.45 -21.10
N THR A 137 10.60 3.02 -22.19
CA THR A 137 9.73 2.31 -23.13
C THR A 137 10.46 1.34 -24.05
N GLU A 138 11.75 1.56 -24.32
CA GLU A 138 12.56 0.74 -25.25
C GLU A 138 12.60 -0.72 -24.79
N PHE A 139 12.82 -0.96 -23.50
CA PHE A 139 12.83 -2.32 -22.95
C PHE A 139 11.48 -3.02 -23.15
N VAL A 140 10.40 -2.31 -22.88
CA VAL A 140 9.04 -2.86 -23.02
C VAL A 140 8.73 -3.22 -24.45
N PHE A 141 9.09 -2.33 -25.41
CA PHE A 141 8.90 -2.57 -26.85
C PHE A 141 9.91 -3.56 -27.45
N GLY A 142 10.94 -3.94 -26.71
CA GLY A 142 11.79 -5.09 -27.03
C GLY A 142 11.13 -6.43 -26.74
N ILE A 143 10.13 -6.47 -25.84
CA ILE A 143 9.40 -7.68 -25.44
C ILE A 143 8.07 -7.80 -26.19
N ILE A 144 7.33 -6.71 -26.37
CA ILE A 144 6.04 -6.66 -27.05
C ILE A 144 6.03 -5.64 -28.17
N ALA A 145 5.51 -6.00 -29.34
CA ALA A 145 5.42 -5.05 -30.44
C ALA A 145 4.49 -3.88 -30.06
N LYS A 146 4.88 -2.67 -30.53
CA LYS A 146 4.13 -1.45 -30.21
C LYS A 146 2.68 -1.50 -30.64
N ASP A 147 2.41 -2.13 -31.78
CA ASP A 147 1.05 -2.28 -32.30
C ASP A 147 0.18 -3.23 -31.46
N ASP A 148 0.80 -4.23 -30.83
CA ASP A 148 0.12 -5.19 -29.95
C ASP A 148 -0.07 -4.65 -28.53
N PHE A 149 0.70 -3.65 -28.12
CA PHE A 149 0.73 -3.13 -26.77
C PHE A 149 -0.63 -2.67 -26.25
N ILE A 150 -1.40 -1.98 -27.10
CA ILE A 150 -2.74 -1.49 -26.75
C ILE A 150 -3.70 -2.66 -26.56
N ALA A 151 -3.72 -3.59 -27.52
CA ALA A 151 -4.59 -4.78 -27.45
C ALA A 151 -4.24 -5.63 -26.22
N PHE A 152 -2.94 -5.84 -25.95
CA PHE A 152 -2.46 -6.60 -24.80
C PHE A 152 -2.92 -5.96 -23.47
N ASN A 153 -2.76 -4.66 -23.30
CA ASN A 153 -3.14 -3.99 -22.05
C ASN A 153 -4.67 -3.93 -21.86
N ASN A 154 -5.45 -3.88 -22.94
CA ASN A 154 -6.91 -3.90 -22.87
C ASN A 154 -7.52 -5.30 -22.79
N ALA A 155 -6.75 -6.36 -23.01
CA ALA A 155 -7.23 -7.73 -22.91
C ALA A 155 -7.70 -8.04 -21.47
N PRO A 156 -8.89 -8.65 -21.29
CA PRO A 156 -9.38 -9.04 -19.98
C PRO A 156 -8.37 -9.92 -19.25
N SER A 157 -8.09 -9.60 -18.00
CA SER A 157 -7.13 -10.35 -17.20
C SER A 157 -7.64 -10.55 -15.77
N SER A 158 -7.48 -11.79 -15.29
CA SER A 158 -7.70 -12.16 -13.88
C SER A 158 -6.41 -12.13 -13.07
N ASP A 159 -5.34 -11.58 -13.61
CA ASP A 159 -4.03 -11.54 -12.95
C ASP A 159 -4.10 -10.84 -11.61
N ARG A 160 -3.43 -11.43 -10.64
CA ARG A 160 -3.24 -10.86 -9.30
C ARG A 160 -1.75 -10.74 -9.05
N CYS A 161 -1.28 -9.52 -8.91
CA CYS A 161 0.13 -9.21 -8.63
C CYS A 161 0.16 -8.33 -7.39
N LEU A 162 0.97 -8.69 -6.39
CA LEU A 162 1.23 -7.94 -5.17
C LEU A 162 -0.04 -7.21 -4.62
N GLU A 163 -1.14 -7.94 -4.50
CA GLU A 163 -2.35 -7.39 -3.89
C GLU A 163 -2.14 -7.28 -2.38
N ILE A 164 -2.43 -6.11 -1.83
CA ILE A 164 -2.68 -6.05 -0.39
C ILE A 164 -4.10 -6.59 -0.23
N GLU A 165 -4.21 -7.84 0.25
CA GLU A 165 -5.51 -8.31 0.71
C GLU A 165 -6.06 -7.25 1.67
N ASP A 166 -7.10 -6.58 1.24
CA ASP A 166 -7.95 -5.80 2.13
C ASP A 166 -8.70 -6.78 3.03
N LYS A 167 -7.99 -7.28 4.05
CA LYS A 167 -8.75 -7.77 5.19
C LYS A 167 -9.48 -6.53 5.69
N PRO A 168 -10.82 -6.48 5.56
CA PRO A 168 -11.55 -5.38 6.13
C PRO A 168 -11.10 -5.35 7.58
N LEU A 169 -10.44 -4.28 7.99
CA LEU A 169 -10.26 -3.98 9.40
C LEU A 169 -11.69 -3.74 9.91
N VAL A 170 -12.36 -4.82 10.27
CA VAL A 170 -13.55 -4.72 11.10
C VAL A 170 -13.03 -4.09 12.38
N LYS A 171 -13.07 -2.75 12.41
CA LYS A 171 -12.71 -2.01 13.60
C LYS A 171 -13.75 -2.38 14.64
N VAL A 172 -13.40 -3.33 15.49
CA VAL A 172 -14.19 -3.66 16.67
C VAL A 172 -14.32 -2.36 17.47
N THR A 173 -15.54 -1.83 17.61
CA THR A 173 -15.78 -0.64 18.44
C THR A 173 -15.48 -0.99 19.91
N ASP A 174 -15.26 0.02 20.74
CA ASP A 174 -15.00 -0.23 22.16
C ASP A 174 -16.15 -0.95 22.85
N GLU A 175 -17.37 -0.66 22.46
CA GLU A 175 -18.57 -1.36 22.97
C GLU A 175 -18.58 -2.84 22.54
N GLN A 176 -18.24 -3.12 21.30
CA GLN A 176 -18.09 -4.50 20.80
C GLN A 176 -16.92 -5.20 21.49
N ALA A 177 -15.78 -4.50 21.67
CA ALA A 177 -14.62 -5.03 22.38
C ALA A 177 -14.92 -5.38 23.83
N GLN A 178 -15.67 -4.54 24.56
CA GLN A 178 -16.13 -4.82 25.91
C GLN A 178 -17.01 -6.07 25.98
N LYS A 179 -17.96 -6.22 25.04
CA LYS A 179 -18.79 -7.43 24.92
C LYS A 179 -17.94 -8.68 24.66
N ILE A 180 -16.93 -8.58 23.79
CA ILE A 180 -16.00 -9.69 23.50
C ILE A 180 -15.18 -10.04 24.75
N ILE A 181 -14.63 -9.04 25.45
CA ILE A 181 -13.88 -9.26 26.71
C ILE A 181 -14.76 -9.97 27.72
N GLN A 182 -15.95 -9.46 27.97
CA GLN A 182 -16.89 -10.03 28.92
C GLN A 182 -17.32 -11.47 28.54
N ARG A 183 -17.53 -11.71 27.24
CA ARG A 183 -17.91 -13.06 26.73
C ARG A 183 -16.84 -14.10 27.04
N TYR A 184 -15.55 -13.77 26.83
CA TYR A 184 -14.45 -14.74 26.99
C TYR A 184 -13.94 -14.83 28.42
N SER A 185 -13.76 -13.70 29.11
CA SER A 185 -13.19 -13.67 30.46
C SER A 185 -14.24 -13.73 31.57
N LYS A 186 -15.50 -13.42 31.24
CA LYS A 186 -16.60 -13.23 32.17
C LYS A 186 -16.37 -12.11 33.21
N CYS A 187 -15.31 -11.33 33.06
CA CYS A 187 -14.98 -10.19 33.89
C CYS A 187 -15.87 -9.00 33.55
N LYS A 188 -16.38 -8.32 34.55
CA LYS A 188 -17.27 -7.15 34.40
C LYS A 188 -16.50 -5.83 34.35
N ASN A 189 -15.26 -5.81 34.86
CA ASN A 189 -14.45 -4.61 34.93
C ASN A 189 -12.95 -4.95 34.86
N VAL A 190 -12.13 -3.88 34.75
CA VAL A 190 -10.66 -3.96 34.61
C VAL A 190 -10.03 -4.68 35.81
N ALA A 191 -10.48 -4.40 37.02
CA ALA A 191 -9.92 -4.98 38.25
C ALA A 191 -10.08 -6.51 38.28
N GLU A 192 -11.26 -7.01 37.92
CA GLU A 192 -11.52 -8.45 37.81
C GLU A 192 -10.60 -9.11 36.76
N PHE A 193 -10.39 -8.45 35.60
CA PHE A 193 -9.50 -9.00 34.56
C PHE A 193 -8.03 -9.03 35.01
N GLN A 194 -7.60 -8.02 35.75
CA GLN A 194 -6.24 -7.97 36.30
C GLN A 194 -6.00 -8.97 37.42
N ALA A 195 -7.02 -9.32 38.18
CA ALA A 195 -7.00 -10.30 39.28
C ALA A 195 -6.93 -11.77 38.80
N LEU A 196 -7.12 -12.01 37.48
CA LEU A 196 -7.00 -13.36 36.90
C LEU A 196 -5.60 -13.92 37.06
N ASP A 197 -5.50 -15.22 37.25
CA ASP A 197 -4.21 -15.95 37.15
C ASP A 197 -3.52 -15.65 35.82
N ILE A 198 -2.19 -15.52 35.86
CA ILE A 198 -1.38 -15.11 34.70
C ILE A 198 -1.62 -16.02 33.51
N LYS A 199 -1.64 -17.34 33.69
CA LYS A 199 -1.85 -18.30 32.59
C LYS A 199 -3.24 -18.19 31.96
N VAL A 200 -4.26 -17.94 32.79
CA VAL A 200 -5.64 -17.76 32.34
C VAL A 200 -5.79 -16.44 31.59
N ARG A 201 -5.21 -15.38 32.15
CA ARG A 201 -5.20 -14.05 31.52
C ARG A 201 -4.50 -14.08 30.16
N ASP A 202 -3.35 -14.72 30.04
CA ASP A 202 -2.60 -14.85 28.81
C ASP A 202 -3.39 -15.59 27.73
N LYS A 203 -4.10 -16.66 28.11
CA LYS A 203 -5.03 -17.34 27.20
C LYS A 203 -6.15 -16.43 26.66
N TYR A 204 -6.68 -15.56 27.52
CA TYR A 204 -7.70 -14.59 27.09
C TYR A 204 -7.09 -13.51 26.21
N LEU A 205 -5.93 -12.96 26.53
CA LEU A 205 -5.25 -11.96 25.69
C LEU A 205 -5.04 -12.46 24.26
N LYS A 206 -4.60 -13.71 24.09
CA LYS A 206 -4.49 -14.35 22.79
C LYS A 206 -5.83 -14.40 22.05
N LYS A 207 -6.89 -14.87 22.73
CA LYS A 207 -8.24 -14.92 22.15
C LYS A 207 -8.78 -13.55 21.75
N LEU A 208 -8.51 -12.51 22.52
CA LEU A 208 -8.95 -11.16 22.21
C LEU A 208 -8.29 -10.64 20.93
N LYS A 209 -6.99 -10.92 20.72
CA LYS A 209 -6.30 -10.59 19.45
C LYS A 209 -6.87 -11.39 18.28
N GLU A 210 -7.11 -12.68 18.44
CA GLU A 210 -7.73 -13.53 17.41
C GLU A 210 -9.14 -13.03 17.00
N ASN A 211 -9.84 -12.35 17.90
CA ASN A 211 -11.14 -11.73 17.63
C ASN A 211 -11.05 -10.26 17.15
N GLY A 212 -9.89 -9.83 16.70
CA GLY A 212 -9.72 -8.55 16.00
C GLY A 212 -9.52 -7.33 16.90
N LEU A 213 -9.35 -7.48 18.21
CA LEU A 213 -9.05 -6.35 19.09
C LEU A 213 -7.59 -5.90 18.88
N SER A 214 -7.39 -4.60 18.73
CA SER A 214 -6.04 -4.04 18.66
C SER A 214 -5.33 -4.11 20.02
N ILE A 215 -3.99 -4.18 20.00
CA ILE A 215 -3.18 -4.17 21.24
C ILE A 215 -3.52 -2.97 22.11
N ARG A 216 -3.63 -1.77 21.53
CA ARG A 216 -4.00 -0.56 22.29
C ARG A 216 -5.39 -0.64 22.92
N GLN A 217 -6.34 -1.23 22.21
CA GLN A 217 -7.70 -1.43 22.70
C GLN A 217 -7.74 -2.43 23.86
N ILE A 218 -7.03 -3.55 23.72
CA ILE A 218 -6.87 -4.53 24.80
C ILE A 218 -6.25 -3.87 26.03
N CYS A 219 -5.11 -3.15 25.87
CA CYS A 219 -4.46 -2.45 26.99
C CYS A 219 -5.42 -1.50 27.72
N ARG A 220 -6.15 -0.67 26.98
CA ARG A 220 -7.06 0.33 27.51
C ARG A 220 -8.25 -0.31 28.26
N LEU A 221 -8.83 -1.39 27.69
CA LEU A 221 -10.05 -2.01 28.24
C LEU A 221 -9.78 -3.07 29.31
N THR A 222 -8.55 -3.60 29.39
CA THR A 222 -8.18 -4.63 30.39
C THR A 222 -7.17 -4.14 31.42
N GLY A 223 -6.55 -2.97 31.21
CA GLY A 223 -5.50 -2.44 32.06
C GLY A 223 -4.16 -3.20 31.99
N VAL A 224 -4.02 -4.17 31.08
CA VAL A 224 -2.77 -4.92 30.91
C VAL A 224 -1.78 -4.09 30.09
N ASN A 225 -0.51 -4.09 30.49
CA ASN A 225 0.51 -3.28 29.85
C ASN A 225 0.82 -3.75 28.41
N PHE A 226 1.27 -2.81 27.60
CA PHE A 226 1.54 -3.03 26.17
C PHE A 226 2.55 -4.16 25.91
N GLY A 227 3.61 -4.22 26.73
CA GLY A 227 4.67 -5.24 26.58
C GLY A 227 4.13 -6.66 26.76
N THR A 228 3.17 -6.85 27.67
CA THR A 228 2.53 -8.15 27.91
C THR A 228 1.60 -8.51 26.75
N VAL A 229 0.72 -7.59 26.32
CA VAL A 229 -0.24 -7.85 25.24
C VAL A 229 0.47 -8.09 23.90
N ARG A 230 1.63 -7.44 23.65
CA ARG A 230 2.41 -7.59 22.41
C ARG A 230 2.98 -8.99 22.21
N LYS A 231 3.21 -9.76 23.28
CA LYS A 231 3.79 -11.11 23.21
C LYS A 231 2.91 -12.13 22.51
N PHE A 232 1.63 -11.84 22.42
CA PHE A 232 0.62 -12.66 21.74
C PHE A 232 0.26 -12.08 20.39
#